data_567a11ea6dddcac7c5fc6c1aed5337bb
#
_entry.id   567a11ea6dddcac7c5fc6c1aed5337bb
#
_cell.length_a   1.000
_cell.length_b   1.000
_cell.length_c   1.000
_cell.angle_alpha   90.00
_cell.angle_beta   90.00
_cell.angle_gamma   90.00
#
_symmetry.space_group_name_H-M   'P 1'
#
loop_
_entity.id
_entity.type
_entity.pdbx_description
1 polymer ?
#
loop_
_entity_poly.entity_id
_entity_poly.type
_entity_poly.pdbx_seq_one_letter_code
_entity_poly.pdbx_strand_id
1 'polypeptide(L)'
;MSVSRIIALAAILSTPQFAAASPVVDPSCQLKPGEPDNCVPLVGCVGDDGRYFVGEAIGWDAGDLTAETDDGLACSGRWQARTAIGAGQANFQCGGELNGVVLFTYQDHTTGTTTGRGATGDGRGLRVWSGHNIRRYIEQQSGSVDAQLMCGTSVVPLG
;
A
#
# COMPACT_ATOMS: atom_id res chain seq x y z
N MET A 1 30.07 -9.41 64.68
CA MET A 1 30.14 -8.65 63.37
C MET A 1 29.04 -9.19 62.46
N SER A 2 27.94 -8.44 62.37
CA SER A 2 26.74 -8.86 61.63
C SER A 2 26.73 -8.15 60.30
N VAL A 3 26.79 -8.91 59.19
CA VAL A 3 26.79 -8.37 57.83
C VAL A 3 25.36 -8.41 57.30
N SER A 4 24.70 -7.26 57.26
CA SER A 4 23.37 -7.07 56.66
C SER A 4 23.49 -7.11 55.11
N ARG A 5 22.87 -8.11 54.50
CA ARG A 5 22.73 -8.19 53.03
C ARG A 5 21.48 -7.39 52.59
N ILE A 6 21.73 -6.31 51.86
CA ILE A 6 20.68 -5.53 51.20
C ILE A 6 20.37 -6.22 49.86
N ILE A 7 19.18 -6.76 49.71
CA ILE A 7 18.68 -7.31 48.46
C ILE A 7 17.97 -6.16 47.72
N ALA A 8 18.58 -5.67 46.64
CA ALA A 8 17.94 -4.71 45.74
C ALA A 8 16.98 -5.43 44.82
N LEU A 9 15.68 -5.17 44.96
CA LEU A 9 14.62 -5.63 44.04
C LEU A 9 14.62 -4.70 42.81
N ALA A 10 15.08 -5.21 41.65
CA ALA A 10 14.95 -4.51 40.38
C ALA A 10 13.51 -4.72 39.84
N ALA A 11 12.73 -3.68 39.85
CA ALA A 11 11.40 -3.67 39.21
C ALA A 11 11.57 -3.57 37.68
N ILE A 12 11.25 -4.64 36.95
CA ILE A 12 11.22 -4.67 35.49
C ILE A 12 9.92 -3.99 35.04
N LEU A 13 10.01 -2.75 34.57
CA LEU A 13 8.92 -2.03 33.93
C LEU A 13 8.70 -2.60 32.50
N SER A 14 7.70 -3.47 32.37
CA SER A 14 7.24 -3.95 31.06
C SER A 14 6.44 -2.82 30.39
N THR A 15 7.01 -2.16 29.40
CA THR A 15 6.27 -1.25 28.52
C THR A 15 5.37 -2.07 27.60
N PRO A 16 4.05 -1.77 27.50
CA PRO A 16 3.20 -2.43 26.53
C PRO A 16 3.65 -2.05 25.12
N GLN A 17 4.09 -3.05 24.34
CA GLN A 17 4.30 -2.90 22.90
C GLN A 17 2.91 -2.92 22.24
N PHE A 18 2.45 -1.76 21.79
CA PHE A 18 1.31 -1.70 20.88
C PHE A 18 1.79 -2.23 19.52
N ALA A 19 1.30 -3.40 19.11
CA ALA A 19 1.44 -3.86 17.75
C ALA A 19 0.64 -2.89 16.87
N ALA A 20 1.28 -2.22 15.91
CA ALA A 20 0.59 -1.46 14.89
C ALA A 20 -0.33 -2.41 14.12
N ALA A 21 -1.60 -2.04 13.95
CA ALA A 21 -2.51 -2.80 13.10
C ALA A 21 -2.01 -2.71 11.66
N SER A 22 -2.09 -3.81 10.91
CA SER A 22 -1.77 -3.77 9.47
C SER A 22 -2.74 -2.82 8.76
N PRO A 23 -2.27 -1.98 7.81
CA PRO A 23 -3.13 -1.10 7.04
C PRO A 23 -4.16 -1.91 6.25
N VAL A 24 -5.38 -1.43 6.19
CA VAL A 24 -6.50 -2.06 5.46
C VAL A 24 -7.21 -1.03 4.60
N VAL A 25 -7.81 -1.48 3.51
CA VAL A 25 -8.66 -0.63 2.66
C VAL A 25 -9.91 -0.22 3.43
N ASP A 26 -10.34 1.04 3.29
CA ASP A 26 -11.58 1.53 3.87
C ASP A 26 -12.78 0.74 3.28
N PRO A 27 -13.63 0.10 4.11
CA PRO A 27 -14.81 -0.64 3.63
C PRO A 27 -15.84 0.26 2.93
N SER A 28 -15.78 1.58 3.10
CA SER A 28 -16.63 2.53 2.37
C SER A 28 -16.15 2.82 0.94
N CYS A 29 -14.94 2.36 0.56
CA CYS A 29 -14.38 2.52 -0.78
C CYS A 29 -15.22 1.73 -1.81
N GLN A 30 -16.00 2.44 -2.62
CA GLN A 30 -16.95 1.86 -3.57
C GLN A 30 -16.67 2.29 -5.00
N LEU A 31 -16.82 1.34 -5.93
CA LEU A 31 -16.72 1.61 -7.37
C LEU A 31 -17.96 2.41 -7.83
N LYS A 32 -17.73 3.61 -8.33
CA LYS A 32 -18.74 4.53 -8.88
C LYS A 32 -18.27 5.07 -10.24
N PRO A 33 -18.45 4.31 -11.33
CA PRO A 33 -17.92 4.68 -12.64
C PRO A 33 -18.42 6.06 -13.10
N GLY A 34 -17.49 6.93 -13.51
CA GLY A 34 -17.78 8.28 -13.97
C GLY A 34 -17.93 9.34 -12.87
N GLU A 35 -17.95 8.94 -11.60
CA GLU A 35 -18.16 9.88 -10.49
C GLU A 35 -16.83 10.37 -9.89
N PRO A 36 -16.77 11.63 -9.44
CA PRO A 36 -15.55 12.20 -8.85
C PRO A 36 -15.20 11.58 -7.48
N ASP A 37 -16.17 10.98 -6.81
CA ASP A 37 -16.00 10.23 -5.54
C ASP A 37 -15.89 8.72 -5.76
N ASN A 38 -15.64 8.28 -7.00
CA ASN A 38 -15.29 6.89 -7.28
C ASN A 38 -14.06 6.50 -6.47
N CYS A 39 -14.12 5.37 -5.80
CA CYS A 39 -13.03 4.86 -4.97
C CYS A 39 -12.66 3.44 -5.38
N VAL A 40 -11.37 3.18 -5.48
CA VAL A 40 -10.83 1.83 -5.70
C VAL A 40 -9.71 1.53 -4.71
N PRO A 41 -9.65 0.30 -4.18
CA PRO A 41 -8.52 -0.16 -3.37
C PRO A 41 -7.19 0.00 -4.11
N LEU A 42 -6.14 0.33 -3.36
CA LEU A 42 -4.78 0.49 -3.85
C LEU A 42 -3.82 -0.30 -2.97
N VAL A 43 -2.92 -1.06 -3.58
CA VAL A 43 -1.82 -1.72 -2.89
C VAL A 43 -0.54 -1.59 -3.69
N GLY A 44 0.60 -1.58 -3.00
CA GLY A 44 1.89 -1.50 -3.68
C GLY A 44 3.02 -2.13 -2.87
N CYS A 45 3.99 -2.70 -3.60
CA CYS A 45 5.25 -3.18 -3.06
C CYS A 45 6.37 -2.17 -3.33
N VAL A 46 7.25 -1.99 -2.34
CA VAL A 46 8.44 -1.13 -2.42
C VAL A 46 9.68 -1.99 -2.30
N GLY A 47 10.47 -2.10 -3.37
CA GLY A 47 11.63 -3.01 -3.39
C GLY A 47 11.23 -4.48 -3.28
N ASP A 48 12.18 -5.30 -2.83
CA ASP A 48 12.02 -6.75 -2.64
C ASP A 48 12.18 -7.16 -1.16
N ASP A 49 12.27 -6.20 -0.25
CA ASP A 49 12.52 -6.38 1.20
C ASP A 49 11.24 -6.63 2.02
N GLY A 50 10.09 -6.73 1.35
CA GLY A 50 8.82 -7.02 2.00
C GLY A 50 7.99 -5.79 2.39
N ARG A 51 8.50 -4.58 2.15
CA ARG A 51 7.78 -3.34 2.42
C ARG A 51 6.61 -3.17 1.45
N TYR A 52 5.46 -2.74 1.98
CA TYR A 52 4.26 -2.48 1.18
C TYR A 52 3.46 -1.28 1.71
N PHE A 53 2.50 -0.84 0.94
CA PHE A 53 1.48 0.12 1.36
C PHE A 53 0.09 -0.33 0.88
N VAL A 54 -0.93 0.03 1.64
CA VAL A 54 -2.34 -0.25 1.35
C VAL A 54 -3.14 1.03 1.50
N GLY A 55 -4.10 1.26 0.64
CA GLY A 55 -4.95 2.45 0.66
C GLY A 55 -5.96 2.47 -0.46
N GLU A 56 -6.24 3.65 -0.97
CA GLU A 56 -7.28 3.89 -1.96
C GLU A 56 -6.90 4.99 -2.96
N ALA A 57 -7.44 4.89 -4.15
CA ALA A 57 -7.39 5.93 -5.17
C ALA A 57 -8.82 6.45 -5.41
N ILE A 58 -8.98 7.77 -5.31
CA ILE A 58 -10.28 8.45 -5.40
C ILE A 58 -10.29 9.31 -6.65
N GLY A 59 -11.38 9.25 -7.42
CA GLY A 59 -11.59 10.01 -8.64
C GLY A 59 -11.97 9.14 -9.84
N TRP A 60 -12.16 9.80 -10.97
CA TRP A 60 -12.39 9.19 -12.29
C TRP A 60 -11.50 9.90 -13.31
N ASP A 61 -10.78 9.16 -14.15
CA ASP A 61 -9.74 9.65 -15.06
C ASP A 61 -8.52 10.31 -14.40
N ALA A 62 -8.71 11.02 -13.30
CA ALA A 62 -7.65 11.57 -12.44
C ALA A 62 -8.19 11.78 -11.02
N GLY A 63 -7.28 11.85 -10.05
CA GLY A 63 -7.67 12.07 -8.68
C GLY A 63 -6.53 12.01 -7.68
N ASP A 64 -6.91 11.85 -6.44
CA ASP A 64 -6.01 11.74 -5.31
C ASP A 64 -5.85 10.27 -4.90
N LEU A 65 -4.74 9.97 -4.24
CA LEU A 65 -4.54 8.69 -3.57
C LEU A 65 -4.11 8.92 -2.13
N THR A 66 -4.56 8.05 -1.25
CA THR A 66 -4.13 7.95 0.14
C THR A 66 -3.79 6.51 0.46
N ALA A 67 -2.78 6.30 1.29
CA ALA A 67 -2.37 4.96 1.72
C ALA A 67 -1.61 5.03 3.04
N GLU A 68 -1.34 3.88 3.62
CA GLU A 68 -0.46 3.72 4.76
C GLU A 68 0.53 2.59 4.47
N THR A 69 1.78 2.78 4.83
CA THR A 69 2.80 1.74 4.75
C THR A 69 2.65 0.72 5.87
N ASP A 70 3.24 -0.46 5.71
CA ASP A 70 3.28 -1.52 6.73
C ASP A 70 3.93 -1.10 8.06
N ASP A 71 4.75 -0.05 8.04
CA ASP A 71 5.36 0.58 9.23
C ASP A 71 4.62 1.84 9.71
N GLY A 72 3.41 2.14 9.18
CA GLY A 72 2.52 3.19 9.67
C GLY A 72 2.76 4.60 9.13
N LEU A 73 3.53 4.76 8.04
CA LEU A 73 3.69 6.06 7.40
C LEU A 73 2.47 6.39 6.52
N ALA A 74 1.84 7.53 6.77
CA ALA A 74 0.78 8.02 5.91
C ALA A 74 1.34 8.46 4.55
N CYS A 75 0.67 8.04 3.49
CA CYS A 75 0.98 8.37 2.11
C CYS A 75 -0.12 9.21 1.48
N SER A 76 0.27 10.13 0.61
CA SER A 76 -0.65 10.89 -0.24
C SER A 76 -0.03 11.09 -1.62
N GLY A 77 -0.88 11.31 -2.61
CA GLY A 77 -0.41 11.52 -3.97
C GLY A 77 -1.52 11.84 -4.95
N ARG A 78 -1.17 11.86 -6.21
CA ARG A 78 -2.10 12.10 -7.32
C ARG A 78 -1.90 11.08 -8.41
N TRP A 79 -2.99 10.79 -9.11
CA TRP A 79 -2.95 9.90 -10.26
C TRP A 79 -3.75 10.48 -11.44
N GLN A 80 -3.43 10.02 -12.64
CA GLN A 80 -4.20 10.27 -13.84
C GLN A 80 -4.11 9.06 -14.77
N ALA A 81 -5.27 8.67 -15.31
CA ALA A 81 -5.39 7.51 -16.19
C ALA A 81 -4.65 7.72 -17.52
N ARG A 82 -4.50 8.97 -17.95
CA ARG A 82 -3.83 9.32 -19.20
C ARG A 82 -3.11 10.66 -19.09
N THR A 83 -1.82 10.65 -19.30
CA THR A 83 -0.97 11.85 -19.43
C THR A 83 -0.92 12.35 -20.87
N ALA A 84 -0.23 13.44 -21.11
CA ALA A 84 -0.01 13.98 -22.46
C ALA A 84 0.72 13.01 -23.41
N ILE A 85 1.48 12.06 -22.87
CA ILE A 85 2.16 11.00 -23.66
C ILE A 85 1.30 9.74 -23.83
N GLY A 86 0.06 9.75 -23.34
CA GLY A 86 -0.91 8.66 -23.49
C GLY A 86 -0.81 7.54 -22.46
N ALA A 87 0.17 7.59 -21.54
CA ALA A 87 0.33 6.62 -20.45
C ALA A 87 -0.34 7.13 -19.16
N GLY A 88 -0.91 6.24 -18.37
CA GLY A 88 -1.37 6.57 -17.02
C GLY A 88 -0.19 6.65 -16.04
N GLN A 89 -0.33 7.48 -15.02
CA GLN A 89 0.72 7.74 -14.05
C GLN A 89 0.15 8.04 -12.67
N ALA A 90 0.88 7.65 -11.63
CA ALA A 90 0.70 8.13 -10.26
C ALA A 90 2.02 8.63 -9.69
N ASN A 91 1.94 9.61 -8.79
CA ASN A 91 3.04 10.01 -7.92
C ASN A 91 2.55 10.05 -6.48
N PHE A 92 3.43 9.75 -5.54
CA PHE A 92 3.08 9.71 -4.12
C PHE A 92 4.27 10.05 -3.24
N GLN A 93 3.95 10.39 -1.99
CA GLN A 93 4.90 10.65 -0.92
C GLN A 93 4.35 10.08 0.39
N CYS A 94 5.21 9.43 1.19
CA CYS A 94 4.89 8.88 2.50
C CYS A 94 5.87 9.43 3.53
N GLY A 95 5.36 10.05 4.60
CA GLY A 95 6.15 10.51 5.74
C GLY A 95 7.32 11.46 5.44
N GLY A 96 7.42 11.99 4.23
CA GLY A 96 8.53 12.85 3.80
C GLY A 96 9.79 12.11 3.33
N GLU A 97 9.91 10.81 3.56
CA GLU A 97 11.09 10.01 3.25
C GLU A 97 10.93 9.12 2.02
N LEU A 98 9.76 8.51 1.86
CA LEU A 98 9.43 7.64 0.73
C LEU A 98 8.60 8.43 -0.28
N ASN A 99 9.11 8.61 -1.48
CA ASN A 99 8.37 9.16 -2.61
C ASN A 99 8.60 8.31 -3.85
N GLY A 100 7.68 8.37 -4.80
CA GLY A 100 7.82 7.58 -6.00
C GLY A 100 6.89 7.99 -7.13
N VAL A 101 7.23 7.49 -8.32
CA VAL A 101 6.45 7.64 -9.54
C VAL A 101 6.18 6.25 -10.11
N VAL A 102 4.95 6.04 -10.54
CA VAL A 102 4.48 4.79 -11.14
C VAL A 102 3.88 5.09 -12.50
N LEU A 103 4.22 4.31 -13.50
CA LEU A 103 3.57 4.29 -14.81
C LEU A 103 2.62 3.08 -14.87
N PHE A 104 1.41 3.31 -15.36
CA PHE A 104 0.42 2.23 -15.49
C PHE A 104 0.74 1.38 -16.71
N THR A 105 0.83 0.07 -16.48
CA THR A 105 1.15 -0.93 -17.52
C THR A 105 -0.08 -1.69 -18.01
N TYR A 106 -1.16 -1.64 -17.21
CA TYR A 106 -2.47 -2.19 -17.55
C TYR A 106 -3.55 -1.34 -16.90
N GLN A 107 -4.64 -1.11 -17.60
CA GLN A 107 -5.81 -0.40 -17.09
C GLN A 107 -7.10 -1.03 -17.67
N ASP A 108 -8.03 -1.36 -16.79
CA ASP A 108 -9.41 -1.73 -17.14
C ASP A 108 -10.35 -0.68 -16.54
N HIS A 109 -10.87 0.20 -17.40
CA HIS A 109 -11.75 1.30 -17.00
C HIS A 109 -13.11 0.81 -16.48
N THR A 110 -13.53 -0.41 -16.80
CA THR A 110 -14.82 -0.95 -16.34
C THR A 110 -14.78 -1.30 -14.84
N THR A 111 -13.68 -1.85 -14.38
CA THR A 111 -13.52 -2.34 -13.00
C THR A 111 -12.59 -1.48 -12.16
N GLY A 112 -11.98 -0.45 -12.76
CA GLY A 112 -10.92 0.35 -12.13
C GLY A 112 -9.63 -0.45 -11.85
N THR A 113 -9.51 -1.66 -12.41
CA THR A 113 -8.32 -2.49 -12.19
C THR A 113 -7.14 -1.94 -12.97
N THR A 114 -6.09 -1.59 -12.26
CA THR A 114 -4.87 -1.03 -12.83
C THR A 114 -3.66 -1.74 -12.25
N THR A 115 -2.65 -1.94 -13.07
CA THR A 115 -1.32 -2.34 -12.57
C THR A 115 -0.28 -1.34 -13.05
N GLY A 116 0.76 -1.15 -12.26
CA GLY A 116 1.82 -0.21 -12.59
C GLY A 116 3.18 -0.63 -12.06
N ARG A 117 4.20 -0.06 -12.70
CA ARG A 117 5.61 -0.20 -12.30
C ARG A 117 6.27 1.15 -12.24
N GLY A 118 7.22 1.28 -11.34
CA GLY A 118 7.91 2.54 -11.15
C GLY A 118 9.14 2.43 -10.29
N ALA A 119 9.57 3.57 -9.77
CA ALA A 119 10.67 3.64 -8.83
C ALA A 119 10.43 4.71 -7.77
N THR A 120 11.02 4.49 -6.61
CA THR A 120 11.15 5.49 -5.55
C THR A 120 12.29 6.47 -5.86
N GLY A 121 12.30 7.61 -5.18
CA GLY A 121 13.37 8.61 -5.32
C GLY A 121 14.76 8.10 -4.91
N ASP A 122 14.83 7.08 -4.05
CA ASP A 122 16.06 6.38 -3.66
C ASP A 122 16.39 5.17 -4.55
N GLY A 123 15.64 4.96 -5.66
CA GLY A 123 15.95 3.97 -6.69
C GLY A 123 15.39 2.57 -6.46
N ARG A 124 14.58 2.33 -5.41
CA ARG A 124 13.89 1.04 -5.22
C ARG A 124 12.76 0.86 -6.23
N GLY A 125 12.58 -0.36 -6.73
CA GLY A 125 11.48 -0.68 -7.64
C GLY A 125 10.12 -0.57 -6.97
N LEU A 126 9.10 -0.15 -7.74
CA LEU A 126 7.71 -0.11 -7.32
C LEU A 126 6.86 -1.03 -8.18
N ARG A 127 5.95 -1.76 -7.56
CA ARG A 127 4.87 -2.50 -8.21
C ARG A 127 3.58 -2.14 -7.52
N VAL A 128 2.58 -1.71 -8.28
CA VAL A 128 1.29 -1.30 -7.72
C VAL A 128 0.13 -1.97 -8.43
N TRP A 129 -0.96 -2.11 -7.71
CA TRP A 129 -2.24 -2.62 -8.18
C TRP A 129 -3.36 -1.79 -7.56
N SER A 130 -4.40 -1.53 -8.34
CA SER A 130 -5.62 -0.90 -7.84
C SER A 130 -6.86 -1.56 -8.44
N GLY A 131 -8.02 -1.32 -7.82
CA GLY A 131 -9.32 -1.81 -8.28
C GLY A 131 -9.91 -2.91 -7.40
N HIS A 132 -11.25 -3.05 -7.45
CA HIS A 132 -11.99 -4.05 -6.67
C HIS A 132 -11.74 -5.50 -7.13
N ASN A 133 -11.14 -5.70 -8.31
CA ASN A 133 -10.81 -7.02 -8.85
C ASN A 133 -9.34 -7.41 -8.71
N ILE A 134 -8.57 -6.76 -7.83
CA ILE A 134 -7.13 -7.05 -7.65
C ILE A 134 -6.90 -8.54 -7.36
N ARG A 135 -7.64 -9.13 -6.43
CA ARG A 135 -7.53 -10.55 -6.09
C ARG A 135 -7.71 -11.43 -7.33
N ARG A 136 -8.82 -11.26 -8.05
CA ARG A 136 -9.12 -12.02 -9.26
C ARG A 136 -8.05 -11.83 -10.35
N TYR A 137 -7.53 -10.62 -10.49
CA TYR A 137 -6.45 -10.34 -11.43
C TYR A 137 -5.18 -11.15 -11.06
N ILE A 138 -4.78 -11.17 -9.78
CA ILE A 138 -3.62 -11.90 -9.29
C ILE A 138 -3.81 -13.42 -9.47
N GLU A 139 -4.98 -13.95 -9.17
CA GLU A 139 -5.34 -15.35 -9.39
C GLU A 139 -5.20 -15.76 -10.87
N GLN A 140 -5.70 -14.93 -11.79
CA GLN A 140 -5.58 -15.17 -13.23
C GLN A 140 -4.12 -15.11 -13.70
N GLN A 141 -3.31 -14.19 -13.19
CA GLN A 141 -1.90 -14.07 -13.55
C GLN A 141 -1.04 -15.22 -13.01
N SER A 142 -1.36 -15.72 -11.83
CA SER A 142 -0.63 -16.82 -11.17
C SER A 142 -1.10 -18.20 -11.59
N GLY A 143 -2.34 -18.32 -12.11
CA GLY A 143 -2.99 -19.60 -12.38
C GLY A 143 -3.45 -20.35 -11.11
N SER A 144 -3.49 -19.66 -9.96
CA SER A 144 -3.89 -20.25 -8.66
C SER A 144 -5.09 -19.52 -8.09
N VAL A 145 -6.11 -20.25 -7.65
CA VAL A 145 -7.36 -19.70 -7.07
C VAL A 145 -7.17 -19.08 -5.66
N ASP A 146 -6.07 -19.41 -4.98
CA ASP A 146 -5.74 -18.90 -3.65
C ASP A 146 -4.48 -18.01 -3.69
N ALA A 147 -4.22 -17.37 -4.84
CA ALA A 147 -3.06 -16.53 -5.01
C ALA A 147 -3.06 -15.35 -4.04
N GLN A 148 -1.96 -15.18 -3.34
CA GLN A 148 -1.71 -14.04 -2.45
C GLN A 148 -0.81 -13.02 -3.14
N LEU A 149 -1.05 -11.74 -2.88
CA LEU A 149 -0.11 -10.71 -3.26
C LEU A 149 1.08 -10.72 -2.29
N MET A 150 2.26 -10.93 -2.83
CA MET A 150 3.50 -10.97 -2.07
C MET A 150 4.37 -9.75 -2.39
N CYS A 151 4.82 -9.04 -1.36
CA CYS A 151 5.91 -8.09 -1.42
C CYS A 151 7.12 -8.72 -0.72
N GLY A 152 8.09 -9.22 -1.50
CA GLY A 152 9.15 -10.06 -0.91
C GLY A 152 8.57 -11.24 -0.14
N THR A 153 8.81 -11.29 1.17
CA THR A 153 8.29 -12.33 2.08
C THR A 153 6.97 -11.94 2.76
N SER A 154 6.52 -10.69 2.63
CA SER A 154 5.30 -10.20 3.27
C SER A 154 4.06 -10.48 2.42
N VAL A 155 3.02 -11.04 3.05
CA VAL A 155 1.68 -11.16 2.46
C VAL A 155 0.97 -9.81 2.60
N VAL A 156 0.47 -9.26 1.49
CA VAL A 156 -0.29 -8.01 1.49
C VAL A 156 -1.78 -8.31 1.70
N PRO A 157 -2.44 -7.71 2.70
CA PRO A 157 -3.87 -7.87 2.88
C PRO A 157 -4.63 -7.20 1.72
N LEU A 158 -5.37 -8.01 0.99
CA LEU A 158 -6.28 -7.56 -0.07
C LEU A 158 -7.69 -7.58 0.52
N GLY A 159 -8.18 -6.54 1.09
CA GLY A 159 -9.46 -6.39 1.77
C GLY A 159 -10.59 -7.37 1.38
#